data_2b8d1f47ec412613ce89ac640e2ae92a
#
_entry.id   2b8d1f47ec412613ce89ac640e2ae92a
#
_cell.length_a   1.000
_cell.length_b   1.000
_cell.length_c   1.000
_cell.angle_alpha   90.00
_cell.angle_beta   90.00
_cell.angle_gamma   90.00
#
_symmetry.space_group_name_H-M   'P 1'
#
loop_
_entity.id
_entity.type
_entity.pdbx_description
1 polymer ?
#
loop_
_entity_poly.entity_id
_entity_poly.type
_entity_poly.pdbx_seq_one_letter_code
_entity_poly.pdbx_strand_id
1 'polypeptide(L)'
;MSVCKMFMSTYQVVDRCDFKPGDIVDNRYSVRKSLGEGSFGAVYLVDDHTGGKYALKLLRLWEVPAEIRQPLMERFEMEFRTGQIDCDNLVRSLAYGIVGGNPYIIMEYCPGGDLEPLLGKPDGRTTQICQDILVGLNALHERGKVHRDLKPENVLFKQNGKAALTDFGISGDRTHRMTQRNIFGKPNQVFGTYAYMPPEQAVRARGGATVLPTTDIFSFGVLLFQLLTNQLPFGSLESHNELAEYQKRGKDGIWNRDALGYVPEGQQWCRVIEGCLQPDFKQRLQTVADVMRLLPQSSGSNASRSQQPVRLAAAYTPQQQTRGYLLRILQGEEYGKIYNLTQMANLGRRVLTVGRQQGNNIYIKSDFSDFISRFHCTVEQSSPMQWAVRDGQWRSEYRQWQNSSNGTFVNSRPVTQNGYFLQPGDIIAMGDVTMRFENY
;
A
#
# COMPACT_ATOMS: atom_id res chain seq x y z
N MET A 1 -12.33 -26.35 -0.51
CA MET A 1 -13.17 -26.20 0.69
C MET A 1 -12.55 -25.11 1.54
N SER A 2 -13.33 -24.11 1.85
CA SER A 2 -12.92 -22.77 2.29
C SER A 2 -12.34 -22.80 3.72
N VAL A 3 -11.11 -22.28 3.90
CA VAL A 3 -10.48 -21.95 5.19
C VAL A 3 -11.28 -20.89 5.98
N CYS A 4 -12.29 -20.29 5.35
CA CYS A 4 -13.07 -19.15 5.87
C CYS A 4 -14.14 -19.51 6.92
N LYS A 5 -14.34 -20.79 7.31
CA LYS A 5 -15.39 -21.20 8.24
C LYS A 5 -14.93 -21.57 9.65
N MET A 6 -13.64 -21.40 9.99
CA MET A 6 -13.10 -21.83 11.28
C MET A 6 -12.98 -20.71 12.35
N PHE A 7 -13.41 -19.49 12.04
CA PHE A 7 -13.26 -18.32 12.93
C PHE A 7 -14.59 -17.70 13.35
N MET A 8 -15.49 -18.51 13.90
CA MET A 8 -16.61 -17.96 14.69
C MET A 8 -16.58 -18.52 16.09
N SER A 9 -16.43 -17.58 17.04
CA SER A 9 -16.75 -17.69 18.46
C SER A 9 -15.72 -18.34 19.39
N THR A 10 -15.44 -17.58 20.39
CA THR A 10 -14.87 -17.79 21.73
C THR A 10 -13.58 -17.01 21.95
N TYR A 11 -13.50 -16.35 23.08
CA TYR A 11 -12.29 -15.71 23.62
C TYR A 11 -11.10 -16.70 23.53
N GLN A 12 -10.38 -16.67 22.42
CA GLN A 12 -9.16 -17.48 22.31
C GLN A 12 -8.18 -16.95 23.33
N VAL A 13 -7.77 -17.82 24.22
CA VAL A 13 -6.63 -17.57 25.10
C VAL A 13 -5.43 -17.30 24.19
N VAL A 14 -4.82 -16.13 24.36
CA VAL A 14 -3.64 -15.74 23.61
C VAL A 14 -2.46 -15.83 24.56
N ASP A 15 -1.57 -16.77 24.30
CA ASP A 15 -0.39 -17.00 25.11
C ASP A 15 0.70 -15.97 24.78
N ARG A 16 1.53 -15.68 25.77
CA ARG A 16 2.74 -14.89 25.53
C ARG A 16 3.81 -15.73 24.85
N CYS A 17 4.21 -15.31 23.66
CA CYS A 17 5.16 -16.01 22.78
C CYS A 17 6.42 -15.15 22.53
N ASP A 18 7.23 -14.91 23.57
CA ASP A 18 8.53 -14.26 23.45
C ASP A 18 9.62 -15.30 23.13
N PHE A 19 9.87 -15.52 21.85
CA PHE A 19 10.80 -16.55 21.41
C PHE A 19 12.27 -16.14 21.60
N LYS A 20 13.09 -17.13 22.02
CA LYS A 20 14.53 -17.02 22.20
C LYS A 20 15.28 -17.96 21.25
N PRO A 21 16.57 -17.71 20.99
CA PRO A 21 17.40 -18.64 20.23
C PRO A 21 17.31 -20.05 20.81
N GLY A 22 16.99 -21.03 19.94
CA GLY A 22 16.77 -22.42 20.29
C GLY A 22 15.31 -22.84 20.47
N ASP A 23 14.38 -21.89 20.64
CA ASP A 23 12.94 -22.21 20.70
C ASP A 23 12.46 -22.77 19.37
N ILE A 24 11.43 -23.61 19.43
CA ILE A 24 10.81 -24.20 18.25
C ILE A 24 9.39 -23.66 18.11
N VAL A 25 9.12 -23.03 16.97
CA VAL A 25 7.78 -22.54 16.62
C VAL A 25 7.07 -23.57 15.77
N ASP A 26 5.84 -23.92 16.18
CA ASP A 26 4.93 -24.85 15.46
C ASP A 26 5.59 -26.21 15.11
N ASN A 27 6.46 -26.71 16.00
CA ASN A 27 7.24 -27.95 15.83
C ASN A 27 8.04 -28.03 14.51
N ARG A 28 8.28 -26.89 13.85
CA ARG A 28 8.85 -26.83 12.51
C ARG A 28 10.01 -25.86 12.36
N TYR A 29 9.95 -24.71 13.04
CA TYR A 29 10.90 -23.64 12.85
C TYR A 29 11.73 -23.39 14.10
N SER A 30 13.05 -23.56 14.03
CA SER A 30 13.99 -23.27 15.12
C SER A 30 14.44 -21.81 15.06
N VAL A 31 14.19 -21.04 16.11
CA VAL A 31 14.59 -19.63 16.22
C VAL A 31 16.09 -19.53 16.35
N ARG A 32 16.72 -18.66 15.54
CA ARG A 32 18.16 -18.38 15.57
C ARG A 32 18.48 -17.08 16.27
N LYS A 33 17.78 -16.02 15.92
CA LYS A 33 17.93 -14.69 16.52
C LYS A 33 16.72 -13.81 16.21
N SER A 34 16.54 -12.74 16.98
CA SER A 34 15.65 -11.65 16.59
C SER A 34 16.27 -10.86 15.43
N LEU A 35 15.44 -10.47 14.44
CA LEU A 35 15.82 -9.58 13.35
C LEU A 35 15.31 -8.17 13.59
N GLY A 36 14.24 -8.01 14.37
CA GLY A 36 13.66 -6.70 14.69
C GLY A 36 12.37 -6.83 15.47
N GLU A 37 11.96 -5.74 16.08
CA GLU A 37 10.69 -5.61 16.79
C GLU A 37 9.93 -4.39 16.30
N GLY A 38 8.65 -4.58 16.02
CA GLY A 38 7.71 -3.52 15.67
C GLY A 38 6.65 -3.31 16.76
N SER A 39 5.72 -2.39 16.48
CA SER A 39 4.71 -1.99 17.47
C SER A 39 3.76 -3.11 17.92
N PHE A 40 3.52 -4.10 17.09
CA PHE A 40 2.61 -5.21 17.38
C PHE A 40 3.20 -6.57 17.07
N GLY A 41 4.51 -6.65 16.83
CA GLY A 41 5.11 -7.92 16.44
C GLY A 41 6.60 -7.94 16.52
N ALA A 42 7.15 -9.11 16.31
CA ALA A 42 8.58 -9.36 16.24
C ALA A 42 8.91 -10.16 14.99
N VAL A 43 10.10 -9.96 14.46
CA VAL A 43 10.64 -10.72 13.33
C VAL A 43 11.83 -11.52 13.81
N TYR A 44 11.83 -12.82 13.50
CA TYR A 44 12.88 -13.74 13.89
C TYR A 44 13.51 -14.39 12.66
N LEU A 45 14.82 -14.58 12.67
CA LEU A 45 15.46 -15.55 11.78
C LEU A 45 15.19 -16.94 12.32
N VAL A 46 14.67 -17.79 11.46
CA VAL A 46 14.39 -19.20 11.80
C VAL A 46 14.97 -20.13 10.74
N ASP A 47 15.30 -21.35 11.15
CA ASP A 47 15.64 -22.46 10.24
C ASP A 47 14.55 -23.51 10.30
N ASP A 48 14.23 -24.11 9.17
CA ASP A 48 13.40 -25.31 9.15
C ASP A 48 14.26 -26.58 9.36
N HIS A 49 13.60 -27.74 9.42
CA HIS A 49 14.25 -29.04 9.61
C HIS A 49 15.20 -29.46 8.45
N THR A 50 15.10 -28.77 7.28
CA THR A 50 16.00 -29.00 6.14
C THR A 50 17.19 -28.04 6.13
N GLY A 51 17.27 -27.11 7.09
CA GLY A 51 18.30 -26.08 7.17
C GLY A 51 18.01 -24.84 6.31
N GLY A 52 16.81 -24.75 5.74
CA GLY A 52 16.33 -23.57 5.03
C GLY A 52 16.13 -22.39 5.98
N LYS A 53 16.62 -21.20 5.60
CA LYS A 53 16.52 -19.97 6.41
C LYS A 53 15.35 -19.11 5.98
N TYR A 54 14.58 -18.64 6.97
CA TYR A 54 13.38 -17.84 6.75
C TYR A 54 13.31 -16.69 7.75
N ALA A 55 12.53 -15.67 7.43
CA ALA A 55 12.07 -14.67 8.38
C ALA A 55 10.68 -15.08 8.89
N LEU A 56 10.51 -15.18 10.19
CA LEU A 56 9.23 -15.41 10.84
C LEU A 56 8.77 -14.10 11.46
N LYS A 57 7.68 -13.52 10.93
CA LYS A 57 7.01 -12.36 11.50
C LYS A 57 5.86 -12.81 12.37
N LEU A 58 5.91 -12.49 13.66
CA LEU A 58 4.91 -12.84 14.67
C LEU A 58 4.08 -11.62 15.03
N LEU A 59 2.76 -11.73 14.99
CA LEU A 59 1.86 -10.71 15.53
C LEU A 59 1.58 -11.03 17.01
N ARG A 60 1.97 -10.11 17.93
CA ARG A 60 1.87 -10.28 19.38
C ARG A 60 0.48 -9.87 19.89
N LEU A 61 -0.54 -10.71 19.70
CA LEU A 61 -1.91 -10.39 20.12
C LEU A 61 -2.08 -10.28 21.64
N TRP A 62 -1.18 -10.86 22.45
CA TRP A 62 -1.22 -10.71 23.92
C TRP A 62 -0.93 -9.28 24.38
N GLU A 63 -0.25 -8.47 23.55
CA GLU A 63 0.02 -7.04 23.83
C GLU A 63 -1.11 -6.14 23.31
N VAL A 64 -2.12 -6.71 22.67
CA VAL A 64 -3.17 -5.98 21.96
C VAL A 64 -4.51 -6.10 22.69
N PRO A 65 -5.23 -4.97 22.93
CA PRO A 65 -6.60 -4.99 23.45
C PRO A 65 -7.52 -5.87 22.61
N ALA A 66 -8.41 -6.62 23.25
CA ALA A 66 -9.27 -7.62 22.60
C ALA A 66 -10.10 -7.04 21.45
N GLU A 67 -10.57 -5.79 21.62
CA GLU A 67 -11.46 -5.09 20.69
C GLU A 67 -10.80 -4.82 19.32
N ILE A 68 -9.46 -4.73 19.28
CA ILE A 68 -8.74 -4.43 18.04
C ILE A 68 -7.97 -5.63 17.48
N ARG A 69 -8.03 -6.80 18.14
CA ARG A 69 -7.33 -8.03 17.67
C ARG A 69 -7.83 -8.48 16.32
N GLN A 70 -9.15 -8.58 16.14
CA GLN A 70 -9.72 -9.07 14.89
C GLN A 70 -9.34 -8.20 13.68
N PRO A 71 -9.48 -6.87 13.70
CA PRO A 71 -8.97 -6.02 12.62
C PRO A 71 -7.47 -6.17 12.34
N LEU A 72 -6.65 -6.36 13.37
CA LEU A 72 -5.21 -6.57 13.18
C LEU A 72 -4.90 -7.91 12.51
N MET A 73 -5.63 -8.97 12.89
CA MET A 73 -5.50 -10.29 12.25
C MET A 73 -5.87 -10.24 10.78
N GLU A 74 -6.97 -9.58 10.42
CA GLU A 74 -7.41 -9.41 9.03
C GLU A 74 -6.35 -8.67 8.19
N ARG A 75 -5.72 -7.63 8.75
CA ARG A 75 -4.62 -6.92 8.11
C ARG A 75 -3.39 -7.80 7.95
N PHE A 76 -3.04 -8.54 8.98
CA PHE A 76 -1.89 -9.45 8.95
C PHE A 76 -2.09 -10.55 7.90
N GLU A 77 -3.31 -11.07 7.75
CA GLU A 77 -3.67 -11.99 6.66
C GLU A 77 -3.58 -11.32 5.28
N MET A 78 -3.99 -10.05 5.18
CA MET A 78 -3.85 -9.28 3.93
C MET A 78 -2.38 -9.07 3.56
N GLU A 79 -1.50 -8.81 4.53
CA GLU A 79 -0.05 -8.74 4.32
C GLU A 79 0.47 -10.05 3.76
N PHE A 80 0.13 -11.18 4.37
CA PHE A 80 0.47 -12.50 3.86
C PHE A 80 0.05 -12.69 2.40
N ARG A 81 -1.20 -12.39 2.07
CA ARG A 81 -1.73 -12.50 0.70
C ARG A 81 -1.05 -11.54 -0.28
N THR A 82 -0.66 -10.35 0.17
CA THR A 82 0.07 -9.39 -0.67
C THR A 82 1.48 -9.88 -0.97
N GLY A 83 2.17 -10.48 0.00
CA GLY A 83 3.48 -11.11 -0.19
C GLY A 83 3.45 -12.37 -1.08
N GLN A 84 2.28 -12.85 -1.50
CA GLN A 84 2.14 -13.91 -2.50
C GLN A 84 2.10 -13.41 -3.94
N ILE A 85 2.19 -12.09 -4.16
CA ILE A 85 2.33 -11.50 -5.50
C ILE A 85 3.64 -11.98 -6.10
N ASP A 86 3.56 -12.56 -7.30
CA ASP A 86 4.75 -13.02 -8.03
C ASP A 86 5.51 -11.82 -8.61
N CYS A 87 6.52 -11.38 -7.87
CA CYS A 87 7.42 -10.29 -8.23
C CYS A 87 8.74 -10.45 -7.46
N ASP A 88 9.86 -10.44 -8.17
CA ASP A 88 11.19 -10.57 -7.56
C ASP A 88 11.53 -9.42 -6.59
N ASN A 89 10.94 -8.25 -6.81
CA ASN A 89 11.17 -7.04 -6.00
C ASN A 89 10.13 -6.86 -4.88
N LEU A 90 9.46 -7.95 -4.50
CA LEU A 90 8.65 -8.04 -3.28
C LEU A 90 9.19 -9.20 -2.42
N VAL A 91 9.23 -9.03 -1.11
CA VAL A 91 9.55 -10.10 -0.18
C VAL A 91 8.42 -11.12 -0.18
N ARG A 92 8.73 -12.36 -0.54
CA ARG A 92 7.71 -13.41 -0.70
C ARG A 92 7.22 -13.94 0.65
N SER A 93 5.91 -13.99 0.83
CA SER A 93 5.25 -14.70 1.94
C SER A 93 5.03 -16.16 1.56
N LEU A 94 5.52 -17.10 2.37
CA LEU A 94 5.59 -18.53 2.05
C LEU A 94 4.54 -19.35 2.79
N ALA A 95 4.31 -19.06 4.08
CA ALA A 95 3.35 -19.77 4.90
C ALA A 95 2.73 -18.82 5.94
N TYR A 96 1.53 -19.18 6.39
CA TYR A 96 0.80 -18.52 7.47
C TYR A 96 0.44 -19.57 8.51
N GLY A 97 0.60 -19.27 9.79
CA GLY A 97 0.27 -20.17 10.90
C GLY A 97 -0.19 -19.41 12.14
N ILE A 98 -0.54 -20.17 13.18
CA ILE A 98 -0.96 -19.64 14.48
C ILE A 98 -0.21 -20.42 15.57
N VAL A 99 0.41 -19.72 16.50
CA VAL A 99 1.11 -20.30 17.66
C VAL A 99 0.64 -19.62 18.94
N GLY A 100 0.17 -20.36 19.93
CA GLY A 100 -0.38 -19.80 21.18
C GLY A 100 -1.46 -18.73 20.92
N GLY A 101 -2.32 -18.90 19.92
CA GLY A 101 -3.32 -17.92 19.53
C GLY A 101 -2.80 -16.71 18.74
N ASN A 102 -1.50 -16.61 18.49
CA ASN A 102 -0.85 -15.51 17.77
C ASN A 102 -0.57 -15.91 16.33
N PRO A 103 -0.99 -15.15 15.32
CA PRO A 103 -0.67 -15.45 13.94
C PRO A 103 0.79 -15.12 13.61
N TYR A 104 1.39 -15.91 12.73
CA TYR A 104 2.71 -15.65 12.18
C TYR A 104 2.76 -15.86 10.67
N ILE A 105 3.68 -15.17 10.02
CA ILE A 105 4.00 -15.29 8.59
C ILE A 105 5.43 -15.80 8.45
N ILE A 106 5.64 -16.84 7.66
CA ILE A 106 6.97 -17.23 7.18
C ILE A 106 7.21 -16.52 5.86
N MET A 107 8.34 -15.83 5.78
CA MET A 107 8.74 -15.03 4.62
C MET A 107 10.14 -15.44 4.15
N GLU A 108 10.43 -15.12 2.91
CA GLU A 108 11.79 -15.15 2.36
C GLU A 108 12.75 -14.36 3.27
N TYR A 109 13.88 -14.95 3.62
CA TYR A 109 14.92 -14.26 4.37
C TYR A 109 15.81 -13.44 3.43
N CYS A 110 15.99 -12.17 3.72
CA CYS A 110 16.83 -11.24 2.97
C CYS A 110 18.14 -10.98 3.75
N PRO A 111 19.23 -11.71 3.43
CA PRO A 111 20.47 -11.63 4.22
C PRO A 111 21.23 -10.33 4.03
N GLY A 112 20.94 -9.54 3.01
CA GLY A 112 21.61 -8.26 2.73
C GLY A 112 21.20 -7.12 3.65
N GLY A 113 20.23 -7.34 4.56
CA GLY A 113 19.70 -6.29 5.44
C GLY A 113 18.80 -5.30 4.72
N ASP A 114 18.63 -4.12 5.30
CA ASP A 114 17.82 -3.02 4.78
C ASP A 114 18.64 -1.96 4.05
N LEU A 115 17.95 -0.91 3.58
CA LEU A 115 18.56 0.18 2.81
C LEU A 115 19.26 1.22 3.69
N GLU A 116 19.03 1.26 5.01
CA GLU A 116 19.58 2.30 5.89
C GLU A 116 21.11 2.48 5.79
N PRO A 117 21.94 1.41 5.74
CA PRO A 117 23.39 1.55 5.67
C PRO A 117 23.91 2.25 4.40
N LEU A 118 23.08 2.36 3.35
CA LEU A 118 23.43 2.98 2.07
C LEU A 118 23.01 4.45 1.96
N LEU A 119 22.30 4.99 2.95
CA LEU A 119 21.85 6.39 2.95
C LEU A 119 23.03 7.35 2.85
N GLY A 120 22.96 8.31 1.92
CA GLY A 120 24.01 9.29 1.65
C GLY A 120 25.28 8.74 1.01
N LYS A 121 25.24 7.50 0.50
CA LYS A 121 26.37 6.82 -0.13
C LYS A 121 26.00 6.36 -1.55
N PRO A 122 25.61 7.30 -2.44
CA PRO A 122 25.27 6.94 -3.81
C PRO A 122 26.46 6.30 -4.52
N ASP A 123 26.23 5.17 -5.15
CA ASP A 123 27.22 4.40 -5.92
C ASP A 123 26.62 3.96 -7.26
N GLY A 124 27.40 3.18 -8.04
CA GLY A 124 26.95 2.68 -9.35
C GLY A 124 25.69 1.81 -9.31
N ARG A 125 25.25 1.35 -8.13
CA ARG A 125 24.03 0.53 -7.94
C ARG A 125 22.80 1.39 -7.62
N THR A 126 22.97 2.67 -7.31
CA THR A 126 21.87 3.54 -6.88
C THR A 126 20.69 3.53 -7.87
N THR A 127 20.97 3.67 -9.16
CA THR A 127 19.92 3.60 -10.19
C THR A 127 19.22 2.23 -10.21
N GLN A 128 19.96 1.13 -10.08
CA GLN A 128 19.39 -0.21 -10.05
C GLN A 128 18.51 -0.43 -8.81
N ILE A 129 18.94 0.06 -7.64
CA ILE A 129 18.14 0.01 -6.40
C ILE A 129 16.83 0.77 -6.59
N CYS A 130 16.88 1.96 -7.19
CA CYS A 130 15.67 2.72 -7.52
C CYS A 130 14.75 1.98 -8.48
N GLN A 131 15.31 1.34 -9.51
CA GLN A 131 14.53 0.52 -10.45
C GLN A 131 13.88 -0.67 -9.75
N ASP A 132 14.59 -1.37 -8.89
CA ASP A 132 14.08 -2.50 -8.12
C ASP A 132 12.89 -2.09 -7.23
N ILE A 133 13.02 -0.98 -6.50
CA ILE A 133 11.93 -0.41 -5.68
C ILE A 133 10.72 -0.08 -6.54
N LEU A 134 10.94 0.58 -7.68
CA LEU A 134 9.86 0.97 -8.59
C LEU A 134 9.17 -0.24 -9.23
N VAL A 135 9.90 -1.31 -9.57
CA VAL A 135 9.30 -2.57 -10.05
C VAL A 135 8.39 -3.18 -8.98
N GLY A 136 8.84 -3.21 -7.73
CA GLY A 136 8.03 -3.68 -6.60
C GLY A 136 6.76 -2.86 -6.42
N LEU A 137 6.85 -1.52 -6.45
CA LEU A 137 5.70 -0.62 -6.38
C LEU A 137 4.73 -0.84 -7.56
N ASN A 138 5.25 -0.98 -8.78
CA ASN A 138 4.41 -1.24 -9.95
C ASN A 138 3.60 -2.52 -9.81
N ALA A 139 4.23 -3.59 -9.31
CA ALA A 139 3.56 -4.87 -9.10
C ALA A 139 2.40 -4.78 -8.09
N LEU A 140 2.51 -3.90 -7.09
CA LEU A 140 1.41 -3.58 -6.16
C LEU A 140 0.33 -2.74 -6.85
N HIS A 141 0.73 -1.66 -7.55
CA HIS A 141 -0.19 -0.71 -8.18
C HIS A 141 -1.07 -1.36 -9.25
N GLU A 142 -0.52 -2.24 -10.08
CA GLU A 142 -1.28 -3.01 -11.07
C GLU A 142 -2.36 -3.90 -10.45
N ARG A 143 -2.22 -4.23 -9.15
CA ARG A 143 -3.21 -5.00 -8.40
C ARG A 143 -4.11 -4.14 -7.51
N GLY A 144 -4.10 -2.81 -7.74
CA GLY A 144 -4.89 -1.86 -6.99
C GLY A 144 -4.46 -1.70 -5.53
N LYS A 145 -3.21 -2.05 -5.22
CA LYS A 145 -2.62 -1.92 -3.88
C LYS A 145 -1.64 -0.76 -3.84
N VAL A 146 -1.55 -0.10 -2.70
CA VAL A 146 -0.61 0.99 -2.42
C VAL A 146 0.20 0.58 -1.19
N HIS A 147 1.52 0.77 -1.23
CA HIS A 147 2.44 0.36 -0.15
C HIS A 147 2.22 1.15 1.13
N ARG A 148 2.10 2.48 1.05
CA ARG A 148 1.79 3.44 2.13
C ARG A 148 2.85 3.64 3.22
N ASP A 149 3.82 2.77 3.33
CA ASP A 149 4.89 2.84 4.34
C ASP A 149 6.28 2.60 3.72
N LEU A 150 6.51 3.19 2.54
CA LEU A 150 7.81 3.10 1.88
C LEU A 150 8.83 3.95 2.65
N LYS A 151 9.88 3.29 3.15
CA LYS A 151 10.99 3.86 3.91
C LYS A 151 12.20 2.92 3.86
N PRO A 152 13.42 3.36 4.25
CA PRO A 152 14.64 2.53 4.13
C PRO A 152 14.51 1.16 4.78
N GLU A 153 13.91 1.06 5.95
CA GLU A 153 13.77 -0.19 6.72
C GLU A 153 12.87 -1.21 6.02
N ASN A 154 12.00 -0.75 5.12
CA ASN A 154 11.06 -1.59 4.36
C ASN A 154 11.58 -1.95 2.94
N VAL A 155 12.85 -1.64 2.65
CA VAL A 155 13.56 -2.05 1.44
C VAL A 155 14.69 -2.99 1.83
N LEU A 156 14.52 -4.27 1.57
CA LEU A 156 15.48 -5.32 1.97
C LEU A 156 16.26 -5.83 0.77
N PHE A 157 17.50 -6.28 1.02
CA PHE A 157 18.35 -6.89 -0.02
C PHE A 157 18.31 -8.42 0.06
N LYS A 158 17.87 -9.03 -1.04
CA LYS A 158 17.88 -10.48 -1.22
C LYS A 158 19.30 -11.02 -1.37
N GLN A 159 19.47 -12.34 -1.30
CA GLN A 159 20.77 -12.99 -1.47
C GLN A 159 21.45 -12.68 -2.83
N ASN A 160 20.68 -12.43 -3.86
CA ASN A 160 21.19 -12.04 -5.19
C ASN A 160 21.49 -10.54 -5.33
N GLY A 161 21.37 -9.77 -4.24
CA GLY A 161 21.64 -8.33 -4.19
C GLY A 161 20.50 -7.46 -4.72
N LYS A 162 19.37 -8.01 -5.20
CA LYS A 162 18.19 -7.23 -5.60
C LYS A 162 17.51 -6.61 -4.39
N ALA A 163 17.05 -5.38 -4.55
CA ALA A 163 16.18 -4.75 -3.56
C ALA A 163 14.74 -5.26 -3.69
N ALA A 164 14.09 -5.51 -2.56
CA ALA A 164 12.72 -5.99 -2.47
C ALA A 164 11.96 -5.29 -1.36
N LEU A 165 10.71 -4.94 -1.62
CA LEU A 165 9.83 -4.28 -0.66
C LEU A 165 9.23 -5.30 0.31
N THR A 166 9.10 -4.89 1.57
CA THR A 166 8.45 -5.64 2.64
C THR A 166 7.47 -4.74 3.39
N ASP A 167 6.71 -5.28 4.34
CA ASP A 167 5.76 -4.53 5.18
C ASP A 167 4.78 -3.71 4.35
N PHE A 168 4.14 -4.38 3.38
CA PHE A 168 3.15 -3.77 2.48
C PHE A 168 2.05 -3.12 3.30
N GLY A 169 2.13 -1.80 3.46
CA GLY A 169 1.39 -0.94 4.38
C GLY A 169 -0.11 -1.20 4.45
N ILE A 170 -0.45 -2.22 5.20
CA ILE A 170 -1.80 -2.57 5.61
C ILE A 170 -2.27 -1.59 6.69
N SER A 171 -1.36 -0.73 7.14
CA SER A 171 -1.61 0.31 8.14
C SER A 171 -2.35 1.51 7.53
N GLY A 172 -3.55 1.26 6.96
CA GLY A 172 -4.46 2.31 6.48
C GLY A 172 -5.00 3.22 7.58
N ASP A 173 -4.64 3.00 8.84
CA ASP A 173 -5.26 3.70 9.95
C ASP A 173 -4.30 4.63 10.70
N ARG A 174 -4.57 5.93 10.58
CA ARG A 174 -3.93 6.97 11.39
C ARG A 174 -4.18 6.78 12.89
N THR A 175 -5.35 6.27 13.26
CA THR A 175 -5.74 6.04 14.65
C THR A 175 -4.79 5.04 15.29
N HIS A 176 -4.38 3.99 14.57
CA HIS A 176 -3.39 3.03 15.06
C HIS A 176 -1.97 3.59 15.12
N ARG A 177 -1.55 4.41 14.17
CA ARG A 177 -0.25 5.13 14.29
C ARG A 177 -0.23 6.07 15.49
N MET A 178 -1.38 6.65 15.88
CA MET A 178 -1.51 7.49 17.08
C MET A 178 -1.69 6.66 18.36
N THR A 179 -2.37 5.50 18.28
CA THR A 179 -2.53 4.58 19.41
C THR A 179 -1.20 3.88 19.77
N GLN A 180 -0.36 3.58 18.76
CA GLN A 180 1.03 3.15 18.95
C GLN A 180 1.82 4.14 19.81
N ARG A 181 1.55 5.43 19.66
CA ARG A 181 2.17 6.51 20.42
C ARG A 181 1.85 6.45 21.93
N ASN A 182 0.62 6.02 22.26
CA ASN A 182 0.12 6.01 23.64
C ASN A 182 0.42 4.71 24.39
N ILE A 183 0.61 3.59 23.69
CA ILE A 183 0.75 2.26 24.30
C ILE A 183 2.21 1.90 24.56
N PHE A 184 3.18 2.30 23.70
CA PHE A 184 4.56 1.81 23.76
C PHE A 184 5.67 2.86 23.95
N GLY A 185 5.35 4.14 24.08
CA GLY A 185 6.23 5.17 24.64
C GLY A 185 7.61 5.43 23.99
N LYS A 186 7.88 4.95 22.77
CA LYS A 186 9.15 5.22 22.05
C LYS A 186 8.98 6.36 21.03
N PRO A 187 9.42 7.60 21.31
CA PRO A 187 9.19 8.78 20.45
C PRO A 187 9.81 8.68 19.06
N ASN A 188 11.00 8.09 18.93
CA ASN A 188 11.81 8.17 17.71
C ASN A 188 11.26 7.36 16.52
N GLN A 189 10.53 6.27 16.75
CA GLN A 189 9.91 5.48 15.68
C GLN A 189 8.70 6.19 15.03
N VAL A 190 8.07 7.10 15.74
CA VAL A 190 6.88 7.82 15.28
C VAL A 190 7.25 8.87 14.23
N PHE A 191 8.34 9.61 14.44
CA PHE A 191 8.77 10.67 13.53
C PHE A 191 9.24 10.10 12.18
N GLY A 192 9.92 8.94 12.17
CA GLY A 192 10.40 8.29 10.96
C GLY A 192 9.29 8.02 9.92
N THR A 193 8.13 7.53 10.36
CA THR A 193 7.02 7.24 9.44
C THR A 193 6.38 8.50 8.85
N TYR A 194 6.35 9.63 9.60
CA TYR A 194 5.79 10.88 9.07
C TYR A 194 6.67 11.54 8.02
N ALA A 195 7.97 11.25 8.00
CA ALA A 195 8.91 11.82 7.05
C ALA A 195 8.54 11.53 5.58
N TYR A 196 8.00 10.34 5.31
CA TYR A 196 7.69 9.88 3.96
C TYR A 196 6.23 10.11 3.57
N MET A 197 5.42 10.66 4.46
CA MET A 197 3.98 10.84 4.24
C MET A 197 3.71 12.06 3.36
N PRO A 198 2.91 11.92 2.27
CA PRO A 198 2.59 13.05 1.42
C PRO A 198 1.66 14.06 2.10
N PRO A 199 1.67 15.34 1.65
CA PRO A 199 0.91 16.42 2.26
C PRO A 199 -0.58 16.15 2.38
N GLU A 200 -1.19 15.54 1.38
CA GLU A 200 -2.61 15.18 1.36
C GLU A 200 -3.00 14.19 2.48
N GLN A 201 -2.05 13.41 2.95
CA GLN A 201 -2.26 12.49 4.06
C GLN A 201 -1.84 13.06 5.42
N ALA A 202 -1.03 14.13 5.43
CA ALA A 202 -0.56 14.76 6.66
C ALA A 202 -1.64 15.64 7.34
N VAL A 203 -2.59 16.18 6.59
CA VAL A 203 -3.62 17.09 7.11
C VAL A 203 -4.68 16.34 7.92
N ARG A 204 -4.93 16.77 9.16
CA ARG A 204 -5.94 16.23 10.09
C ARG A 204 -7.39 16.62 9.72
N ALA A 205 -7.64 17.22 8.57
CA ALA A 205 -8.99 17.62 8.20
C ALA A 205 -9.89 16.38 8.01
N ARG A 206 -11.14 16.46 8.46
CA ARG A 206 -12.20 15.56 8.03
C ARG A 206 -12.20 15.58 6.51
N GLY A 207 -11.86 14.45 5.89
CA GLY A 207 -11.72 14.39 4.43
C GLY A 207 -10.25 14.24 3.98
N GLY A 208 -9.50 13.26 4.52
CA GLY A 208 -8.18 12.89 3.98
C GLY A 208 -8.29 12.41 2.53
N ALA A 209 -7.27 12.70 1.72
CA ALA A 209 -7.28 12.35 0.30
C ALA A 209 -7.40 10.83 0.08
N THR A 210 -8.01 10.44 -1.02
CA THR A 210 -8.00 9.05 -1.50
C THR A 210 -6.55 8.58 -1.64
N VAL A 211 -6.27 7.38 -1.14
CA VAL A 211 -4.95 6.77 -1.26
C VAL A 211 -4.78 6.26 -2.69
N LEU A 212 -3.83 6.83 -3.38
CA LEU A 212 -3.53 6.55 -4.79
C LEU A 212 -2.09 6.06 -4.94
N PRO A 213 -1.73 5.44 -6.07
CA PRO A 213 -0.34 5.14 -6.42
C PRO A 213 0.62 6.34 -6.26
N THR A 214 0.13 7.56 -6.50
CA THR A 214 0.89 8.80 -6.29
C THR A 214 1.35 9.03 -4.85
N THR A 215 0.71 8.39 -3.86
CA THR A 215 1.16 8.35 -2.47
C THR A 215 2.54 7.70 -2.35
N ASP A 216 2.72 6.51 -2.94
CA ASP A 216 4.00 5.81 -2.93
C ASP A 216 5.07 6.53 -3.75
N ILE A 217 4.65 7.22 -4.84
CA ILE A 217 5.56 8.04 -5.65
C ILE A 217 6.14 9.18 -4.83
N PHE A 218 5.34 9.84 -3.99
CA PHE A 218 5.85 10.86 -3.08
C PHE A 218 6.83 10.27 -2.07
N SER A 219 6.45 9.16 -1.42
CA SER A 219 7.31 8.46 -0.45
C SER A 219 8.62 8.01 -1.10
N PHE A 220 8.57 7.55 -2.37
CA PHE A 220 9.76 7.24 -3.15
C PHE A 220 10.64 8.48 -3.38
N GLY A 221 10.07 9.64 -3.68
CA GLY A 221 10.81 10.89 -3.82
C GLY A 221 11.57 11.28 -2.55
N VAL A 222 10.94 11.13 -1.38
CA VAL A 222 11.59 11.36 -0.07
C VAL A 222 12.71 10.34 0.17
N LEU A 223 12.44 9.06 -0.06
CA LEU A 223 13.41 7.98 0.07
C LEU A 223 14.62 8.18 -0.84
N LEU A 224 14.39 8.53 -2.11
CA LEU A 224 15.43 8.82 -3.09
C LEU A 224 16.32 10.00 -2.65
N PHE A 225 15.71 11.10 -2.18
CA PHE A 225 16.46 12.24 -1.67
C PHE A 225 17.36 11.82 -0.49
N GLN A 226 16.81 11.06 0.44
CA GLN A 226 17.56 10.57 1.60
C GLN A 226 18.65 9.58 1.21
N LEU A 227 18.39 8.69 0.26
CA LEU A 227 19.39 7.75 -0.27
C LEU A 227 20.60 8.50 -0.86
N LEU A 228 20.35 9.60 -1.55
CA LEU A 228 21.40 10.40 -2.18
C LEU A 228 22.18 11.30 -1.21
N THR A 229 21.51 11.84 -0.17
CA THR A 229 22.05 12.93 0.64
C THR A 229 22.20 12.63 2.13
N ASN A 230 21.62 11.54 2.62
CA ASN A 230 21.40 11.23 4.03
C ASN A 230 20.59 12.29 4.79
N GLN A 231 19.82 13.12 4.09
CA GLN A 231 19.00 14.16 4.66
C GLN A 231 17.53 13.95 4.26
N LEU A 232 16.62 14.50 5.04
CA LEU A 232 15.21 14.58 4.64
C LEU A 232 14.98 15.86 3.80
N PRO A 233 14.12 15.81 2.76
CA PRO A 233 13.99 16.93 1.81
C PRO A 233 13.43 18.20 2.44
N PHE A 234 12.58 18.10 3.45
CA PHE A 234 11.87 19.25 4.04
C PHE A 234 12.46 19.73 5.37
N GLY A 235 13.65 19.21 5.78
CA GLY A 235 14.34 19.56 7.03
C GLY A 235 14.44 18.40 8.00
N SER A 236 14.97 18.66 9.21
CA SER A 236 15.08 17.64 10.27
C SER A 236 13.73 17.29 10.90
N LEU A 237 13.68 16.15 11.58
CA LEU A 237 12.47 15.62 12.24
C LEU A 237 12.84 14.97 13.58
N GLU A 238 13.39 15.78 14.49
CA GLU A 238 13.82 15.33 15.83
C GLU A 238 12.82 15.71 16.93
N SER A 239 11.91 16.64 16.64
CA SER A 239 10.93 17.17 17.60
C SER A 239 9.53 17.37 16.99
N HIS A 240 8.53 17.55 17.86
CA HIS A 240 7.17 17.88 17.45
C HIS A 240 7.04 19.23 16.73
N ASN A 241 7.86 20.21 17.11
CA ASN A 241 7.85 21.54 16.47
C ASN A 241 8.38 21.44 15.03
N GLU A 242 9.40 20.62 14.82
CA GLU A 242 9.96 20.38 13.50
C GLU A 242 9.00 19.63 12.60
N LEU A 243 8.15 18.74 13.15
CA LEU A 243 7.14 18.02 12.36
C LEU A 243 6.15 19.00 11.68
N ALA A 244 5.70 20.02 12.40
CA ALA A 244 4.78 21.01 11.85
C ALA A 244 5.43 21.82 10.70
N GLU A 245 6.69 22.24 10.88
CA GLU A 245 7.44 22.94 9.86
C GLU A 245 7.77 22.04 8.66
N TYR A 246 8.17 20.80 8.90
CA TYR A 246 8.41 19.79 7.87
C TYR A 246 7.18 19.57 6.99
N GLN A 247 6.01 19.39 7.61
CA GLN A 247 4.74 19.22 6.91
C GLN A 247 4.34 20.47 6.13
N LYS A 248 4.58 21.67 6.68
CA LYS A 248 4.33 22.93 6.01
C LYS A 248 5.18 23.05 4.75
N ARG A 249 6.49 22.83 4.84
CA ARG A 249 7.40 22.86 3.69
C ARG A 249 7.01 21.85 2.62
N GLY A 250 6.64 20.64 3.01
CA GLY A 250 6.12 19.62 2.10
C GLY A 250 4.87 20.06 1.36
N LYS A 251 3.95 20.75 2.06
CA LYS A 251 2.73 21.33 1.48
C LYS A 251 3.02 22.50 0.52
N ASP A 252 4.02 23.31 0.86
CA ASP A 252 4.41 24.47 0.07
C ASP A 252 5.38 24.11 -1.08
N GLY A 253 5.81 22.84 -1.18
CA GLY A 253 6.76 22.35 -2.19
C GLY A 253 8.20 22.88 -1.99
N ILE A 254 8.53 23.30 -0.77
CA ILE A 254 9.85 23.88 -0.43
C ILE A 254 10.75 22.76 0.10
N TRP A 255 11.69 22.30 -0.71
CA TRP A 255 12.64 21.26 -0.34
C TRP A 255 14.09 21.66 -0.68
N ASN A 256 15.07 21.03 -0.03
CA ASN A 256 16.49 21.39 -0.14
C ASN A 256 17.13 20.88 -1.45
N ARG A 257 16.96 21.63 -2.54
CA ARG A 257 17.55 21.29 -3.85
C ARG A 257 19.09 21.36 -3.85
N ASP A 258 19.65 22.26 -3.05
CA ASP A 258 21.10 22.52 -3.03
C ASP A 258 21.91 21.32 -2.55
N ALA A 259 21.33 20.45 -1.72
CA ALA A 259 21.97 19.23 -1.26
C ALA A 259 22.36 18.29 -2.41
N LEU A 260 21.68 18.37 -3.56
CA LEU A 260 21.99 17.57 -4.74
C LEU A 260 23.18 18.11 -5.55
N GLY A 261 23.64 19.32 -5.29
CA GLY A 261 24.79 19.90 -5.97
C GLY A 261 26.10 19.13 -5.79
N TYR A 262 26.17 18.31 -4.74
CA TYR A 262 27.34 17.47 -4.43
C TYR A 262 27.14 16.01 -4.82
N VAL A 263 26.01 15.66 -5.41
CA VAL A 263 25.68 14.27 -5.80
C VAL A 263 26.03 14.06 -7.29
N PRO A 264 26.69 12.97 -7.67
CA PRO A 264 26.86 12.61 -9.07
C PRO A 264 25.52 12.62 -9.81
N GLU A 265 25.49 13.21 -11.02
CA GLU A 265 24.28 13.36 -11.82
C GLU A 265 23.14 14.11 -11.11
N GLY A 266 23.46 14.98 -10.14
CA GLY A 266 22.52 15.67 -9.26
C GLY A 266 21.39 16.41 -10.00
N GLN A 267 21.64 16.97 -11.18
CA GLN A 267 20.60 17.62 -11.99
C GLN A 267 19.56 16.62 -12.53
N GLN A 268 19.96 15.40 -12.88
CA GLN A 268 19.03 14.37 -13.34
C GLN A 268 18.18 13.86 -12.17
N TRP A 269 18.82 13.57 -11.04
CA TRP A 269 18.16 13.21 -9.80
C TRP A 269 17.18 14.30 -9.33
N CYS A 270 17.55 15.58 -9.45
CA CYS A 270 16.69 16.70 -9.10
C CYS A 270 15.36 16.67 -9.86
N ARG A 271 15.37 16.36 -11.17
CA ARG A 271 14.14 16.25 -11.97
C ARG A 271 13.23 15.12 -11.50
N VAL A 272 13.81 13.98 -11.15
CA VAL A 272 13.05 12.83 -10.61
C VAL A 272 12.39 13.22 -9.30
N ILE A 273 13.17 13.76 -8.35
CA ILE A 273 12.70 14.14 -7.02
C ILE A 273 11.65 15.23 -7.12
N GLU A 274 11.85 16.26 -7.94
CA GLU A 274 10.89 17.33 -8.13
C GLU A 274 9.54 16.84 -8.67
N GLY A 275 9.56 15.92 -9.62
CA GLY A 275 8.35 15.28 -10.14
C GLY A 275 7.63 14.40 -9.10
N CYS A 276 8.39 13.75 -8.20
CA CYS A 276 7.85 12.91 -7.13
C CYS A 276 7.31 13.75 -5.95
N LEU A 277 7.97 14.85 -5.58
CA LEU A 277 7.64 15.67 -4.42
C LEU A 277 6.60 16.77 -4.68
N GLN A 278 5.92 16.76 -5.84
CA GLN A 278 4.84 17.72 -6.11
C GLN A 278 3.78 17.65 -4.99
N PRO A 279 3.46 18.76 -4.34
CA PRO A 279 2.48 18.81 -3.25
C PRO A 279 1.08 18.39 -3.70
N ASP A 280 0.64 18.93 -4.85
CA ASP A 280 -0.61 18.51 -5.48
C ASP A 280 -0.41 17.15 -6.18
N PHE A 281 -1.05 16.12 -5.64
CA PHE A 281 -0.96 14.76 -6.19
C PHE A 281 -1.41 14.66 -7.66
N LYS A 282 -2.20 15.62 -8.16
CA LYS A 282 -2.64 15.66 -9.57
C LYS A 282 -1.53 16.15 -10.51
N GLN A 283 -0.57 16.94 -9.99
CA GLN A 283 0.59 17.44 -10.75
C GLN A 283 1.82 16.53 -10.56
N ARG A 284 1.79 15.67 -9.55
CA ARG A 284 2.82 14.68 -9.28
C ARG A 284 2.92 13.68 -10.42
N LEU A 285 4.07 13.05 -10.62
CA LEU A 285 4.19 11.89 -11.53
C LEU A 285 3.12 10.85 -11.17
N GLN A 286 2.37 10.38 -12.15
CA GLN A 286 1.16 9.59 -11.90
C GLN A 286 1.43 8.10 -11.80
N THR A 287 2.45 7.62 -12.49
CA THR A 287 2.77 6.19 -12.60
C THR A 287 4.24 5.92 -12.32
N VAL A 288 4.54 4.71 -11.91
CA VAL A 288 5.92 4.21 -11.80
C VAL A 288 6.66 4.36 -13.14
N ALA A 289 6.00 4.13 -14.26
CA ALA A 289 6.60 4.28 -15.59
C ALA A 289 7.04 5.72 -15.87
N ASP A 290 6.32 6.72 -15.36
CA ASP A 290 6.70 8.13 -15.49
C ASP A 290 7.98 8.42 -14.71
N VAL A 291 8.12 7.85 -13.50
CA VAL A 291 9.32 7.97 -12.67
C VAL A 291 10.52 7.29 -13.35
N MET A 292 10.34 6.06 -13.82
CA MET A 292 11.41 5.28 -14.47
C MET A 292 12.02 5.95 -15.69
N ARG A 293 11.19 6.67 -16.48
CA ARG A 293 11.69 7.41 -17.66
C ARG A 293 12.63 8.57 -17.30
N LEU A 294 12.55 9.09 -16.09
CA LEU A 294 13.37 10.20 -15.63
C LEU A 294 14.65 9.74 -14.92
N LEU A 295 14.77 8.46 -14.55
CA LEU A 295 15.96 7.95 -13.87
C LEU A 295 17.21 8.13 -14.74
N PRO A 296 18.37 8.49 -14.15
CA PRO A 296 19.64 8.48 -14.84
C PRO A 296 19.91 7.14 -15.51
N GLN A 297 20.43 7.16 -16.72
CA GLN A 297 20.84 5.93 -17.41
C GLN A 297 22.16 5.48 -16.80
N SER A 298 22.25 4.23 -16.35
CA SER A 298 23.52 3.66 -15.89
C SER A 298 24.54 3.70 -17.05
N SER A 299 25.66 4.37 -16.85
CA SER A 299 26.75 4.52 -17.83
C SER A 299 27.52 3.19 -18.03
N GLY A 300 26.84 2.13 -18.42
CA GLY A 300 27.45 0.81 -18.54
C GLY A 300 26.55 -0.25 -19.13
N SER A 301 26.09 -0.02 -20.35
CA SER A 301 25.84 -1.08 -21.35
C SER A 301 25.38 -0.44 -22.67
N ASN A 302 26.28 -0.32 -23.62
CA ASN A 302 25.94 -0.35 -25.03
C ASN A 302 25.40 -1.75 -25.38
N ALA A 303 24.24 -2.09 -24.85
CA ALA A 303 23.44 -3.17 -25.39
C ALA A 303 22.43 -2.52 -26.32
N SER A 304 22.68 -2.68 -27.60
CA SER A 304 21.76 -2.38 -28.70
C SER A 304 20.33 -2.78 -28.27
N ARG A 305 19.50 -1.80 -27.96
CA ARG A 305 18.06 -2.01 -27.91
C ARG A 305 17.61 -2.34 -29.34
N SER A 306 17.64 -3.61 -29.69
CA SER A 306 16.69 -4.10 -30.67
C SER A 306 15.31 -3.86 -30.06
N GLN A 307 14.65 -2.82 -30.55
CA GLN A 307 13.22 -2.65 -30.40
C GLN A 307 12.58 -3.87 -31.09
N GLN A 308 12.42 -4.95 -30.34
CA GLN A 308 11.36 -5.87 -30.70
C GLN A 308 10.06 -5.12 -30.43
N PRO A 309 9.24 -4.91 -31.45
CA PRO A 309 7.89 -4.43 -31.21
C PRO A 309 7.25 -5.45 -30.29
N VAL A 310 6.80 -4.97 -29.13
CA VAL A 310 5.84 -5.71 -28.32
C VAL A 310 4.72 -6.05 -29.29
N ARG A 311 4.66 -7.31 -29.73
CA ARG A 311 3.51 -7.83 -30.42
C ARG A 311 2.35 -7.56 -29.49
N LEU A 312 1.54 -6.57 -29.84
CA LEU A 312 0.16 -6.48 -29.38
C LEU A 312 -0.37 -7.90 -29.53
N ALA A 313 -0.62 -8.55 -28.40
CA ALA A 313 -1.31 -9.81 -28.38
C ALA A 313 -2.51 -9.65 -29.31
N ALA A 314 -2.61 -10.55 -30.27
CA ALA A 314 -3.67 -10.58 -31.24
C ALA A 314 -4.98 -10.31 -30.49
N ALA A 315 -5.77 -9.43 -31.07
CA ALA A 315 -7.10 -9.14 -30.61
C ALA A 315 -7.80 -10.45 -30.28
N TYR A 316 -7.94 -10.69 -28.98
CA TYR A 316 -8.80 -11.77 -28.48
C TYR A 316 -10.20 -11.35 -28.90
N THR A 317 -10.71 -11.98 -29.92
CA THR A 317 -12.14 -11.88 -30.27
C THR A 317 -12.85 -12.50 -29.07
N PRO A 318 -13.57 -11.75 -28.22
CA PRO A 318 -14.29 -12.35 -27.12
C PRO A 318 -15.44 -13.16 -27.73
N GLN A 319 -15.37 -14.47 -27.63
CA GLN A 319 -16.61 -15.24 -27.61
C GLN A 319 -17.31 -14.87 -26.29
N GLN A 320 -18.24 -13.91 -26.42
CA GLN A 320 -19.04 -13.38 -25.34
C GLN A 320 -20.00 -14.45 -24.81
N GLN A 321 -19.69 -14.90 -23.60
CA GLN A 321 -20.71 -15.22 -22.61
C GLN A 321 -20.29 -14.53 -21.29
N THR A 322 -20.36 -13.22 -21.24
CA THR A 322 -20.32 -12.50 -19.96
C THR A 322 -21.59 -12.82 -19.20
N ARG A 323 -21.47 -13.64 -18.17
CA ARG A 323 -22.59 -14.03 -17.30
C ARG A 323 -22.97 -12.92 -16.32
N GLY A 324 -22.10 -11.92 -16.09
CA GLY A 324 -22.40 -10.81 -15.21
C GLY A 324 -21.20 -9.93 -14.86
N TYR A 325 -21.46 -8.93 -14.03
CA TYR A 325 -20.46 -7.97 -13.53
C TYR A 325 -20.46 -7.92 -12.01
N LEU A 326 -19.30 -7.70 -11.44
CA LEU A 326 -19.11 -7.58 -9.99
C LEU A 326 -18.07 -6.50 -9.64
N LEU A 327 -18.10 -6.06 -8.39
CA LEU A 327 -17.02 -5.30 -7.76
C LEU A 327 -16.37 -6.16 -6.69
N ARG A 328 -15.05 -6.26 -6.70
CA ARG A 328 -14.27 -6.97 -5.69
C ARG A 328 -13.40 -5.98 -4.93
N ILE A 329 -13.47 -5.97 -3.60
CA ILE A 329 -12.59 -5.15 -2.77
C ILE A 329 -11.18 -5.73 -2.82
N LEU A 330 -10.22 -4.89 -3.26
CA LEU A 330 -8.80 -5.23 -3.35
C LEU A 330 -8.00 -4.69 -2.17
N GLN A 331 -8.47 -3.62 -1.54
CA GLN A 331 -7.85 -2.98 -0.38
C GLN A 331 -8.93 -2.32 0.48
N GLY A 332 -8.76 -2.35 1.80
CA GLY A 332 -9.70 -1.87 2.80
C GLY A 332 -10.05 -2.97 3.82
N GLU A 333 -10.88 -2.65 4.81
CA GLU A 333 -11.24 -3.56 5.91
C GLU A 333 -11.95 -4.84 5.43
N GLU A 334 -12.69 -4.77 4.32
CA GLU A 334 -13.46 -5.89 3.77
C GLU A 334 -12.77 -6.52 2.54
N TYR A 335 -11.43 -6.65 2.58
CA TYR A 335 -10.65 -7.26 1.49
C TYR A 335 -11.24 -8.58 1.00
N GLY A 336 -11.36 -8.73 -0.33
CA GLY A 336 -11.89 -9.92 -0.99
C GLY A 336 -13.41 -9.99 -1.07
N LYS A 337 -14.15 -9.09 -0.39
CA LYS A 337 -15.61 -9.03 -0.50
C LYS A 337 -16.05 -8.71 -1.92
N ILE A 338 -17.10 -9.38 -2.35
CA ILE A 338 -17.64 -9.26 -3.70
C ILE A 338 -19.06 -8.70 -3.64
N TYR A 339 -19.33 -7.71 -4.47
CA TYR A 339 -20.66 -7.19 -4.73
C TYR A 339 -21.08 -7.55 -6.15
N ASN A 340 -22.09 -8.39 -6.30
CA ASN A 340 -22.60 -8.83 -7.60
C ASN A 340 -23.54 -7.77 -8.18
N LEU A 341 -23.04 -6.95 -9.08
CA LEU A 341 -23.78 -5.85 -9.69
C LEU A 341 -24.95 -6.34 -10.55
N THR A 342 -24.73 -7.40 -11.32
CA THR A 342 -25.78 -7.97 -12.18
C THR A 342 -26.94 -8.53 -11.37
N GLN A 343 -26.65 -9.20 -10.26
CA GLN A 343 -27.70 -9.68 -9.37
C GLN A 343 -28.50 -8.51 -8.74
N MET A 344 -27.81 -7.44 -8.35
CA MET A 344 -28.45 -6.24 -7.81
C MET A 344 -29.34 -5.57 -8.85
N ALA A 345 -28.88 -5.46 -10.11
CA ALA A 345 -29.66 -4.89 -11.21
C ALA A 345 -30.90 -5.73 -11.56
N ASN A 346 -30.79 -7.05 -11.53
CA ASN A 346 -31.91 -7.98 -11.74
C ASN A 346 -32.99 -7.86 -10.64
N LEU A 347 -32.59 -7.42 -9.44
CA LEU A 347 -33.51 -7.07 -8.36
C LEU A 347 -34.08 -5.64 -8.47
N GLY A 348 -33.94 -5.00 -9.63
CA GLY A 348 -34.45 -3.66 -9.91
C GLY A 348 -33.53 -2.52 -9.44
N ARG A 349 -32.37 -2.81 -8.89
CA ARG A 349 -31.42 -1.81 -8.37
C ARG A 349 -30.37 -1.49 -9.43
N ARG A 350 -30.72 -0.64 -10.39
CA ARG A 350 -29.80 -0.22 -11.47
C ARG A 350 -28.91 0.96 -11.10
N VAL A 351 -29.25 1.68 -10.05
CA VAL A 351 -28.47 2.77 -9.49
C VAL A 351 -28.07 2.35 -8.08
N LEU A 352 -26.79 2.16 -7.83
CA LEU A 352 -26.24 1.64 -6.57
C LEU A 352 -25.46 2.75 -5.88
N THR A 353 -25.87 3.09 -4.68
CA THR A 353 -25.18 4.03 -3.81
C THR A 353 -24.05 3.31 -3.07
N VAL A 354 -22.89 3.95 -2.98
CA VAL A 354 -21.68 3.42 -2.33
C VAL A 354 -21.20 4.39 -1.24
N GLY A 355 -20.90 3.90 -0.05
CA GLY A 355 -20.37 4.73 1.02
C GLY A 355 -20.41 4.07 2.40
N ARG A 356 -19.87 4.75 3.43
CA ARG A 356 -19.75 4.22 4.80
C ARG A 356 -21.02 4.37 5.65
N GLN A 357 -22.08 5.00 5.15
CA GLN A 357 -23.36 5.09 5.85
C GLN A 357 -24.15 3.79 5.63
N GLN A 358 -24.65 3.20 6.70
CA GLN A 358 -25.65 2.13 6.59
C GLN A 358 -26.85 2.63 5.80
N GLY A 359 -27.36 1.81 4.88
CA GLY A 359 -28.41 2.18 3.94
C GLY A 359 -27.93 2.43 2.51
N ASN A 360 -26.62 2.57 2.27
CA ASN A 360 -26.08 2.45 0.92
C ASN A 360 -26.31 1.04 0.37
N ASN A 361 -26.52 0.90 -0.93
CA ASN A 361 -26.65 -0.41 -1.58
C ASN A 361 -25.34 -1.22 -1.47
N ILE A 362 -24.22 -0.52 -1.57
CA ILE A 362 -22.88 -1.03 -1.34
C ILE A 362 -22.35 -0.29 -0.09
N TYR A 363 -22.61 -0.89 1.06
CA TYR A 363 -22.09 -0.40 2.32
C TYR A 363 -20.62 -0.83 2.45
N ILE A 364 -19.73 0.14 2.60
CA ILE A 364 -18.31 -0.07 2.84
C ILE A 364 -18.02 0.12 4.32
N LYS A 365 -17.62 -0.95 4.98
CA LYS A 365 -17.17 -0.87 6.37
C LYS A 365 -15.88 -0.04 6.43
N SER A 366 -15.87 0.97 7.25
CA SER A 366 -14.78 1.93 7.42
C SER A 366 -14.80 2.46 8.86
N ASP A 367 -14.69 1.51 9.82
CA ASP A 367 -14.79 1.82 11.24
C ASP A 367 -13.53 2.53 11.75
N PHE A 368 -12.40 2.33 11.06
CA PHE A 368 -11.08 2.84 11.42
C PHE A 368 -10.59 3.99 10.53
N SER A 369 -11.39 4.43 9.55
CA SER A 369 -10.99 5.48 8.62
C SER A 369 -12.15 6.39 8.26
N ASP A 370 -11.91 7.71 8.35
CA ASP A 370 -12.86 8.74 7.90
C ASP A 370 -12.68 9.10 6.41
N PHE A 371 -11.87 8.32 5.68
CA PHE A 371 -11.54 8.64 4.28
C PHE A 371 -12.68 8.36 3.30
N ILE A 372 -13.62 7.48 3.63
CA ILE A 372 -14.80 7.23 2.83
C ILE A 372 -15.95 8.13 3.29
N SER A 373 -16.52 8.90 2.40
CA SER A 373 -17.70 9.70 2.69
C SER A 373 -18.92 8.83 3.04
N ARG A 374 -19.83 9.33 3.87
CA ARG A 374 -21.10 8.64 4.17
C ARG A 374 -21.83 8.23 2.89
N PHE A 375 -21.82 9.10 1.89
CA PHE A 375 -22.37 8.95 0.55
C PHE A 375 -21.26 9.30 -0.42
N HIS A 376 -20.51 8.27 -0.91
CA HIS A 376 -19.25 8.52 -1.58
C HIS A 376 -19.39 8.58 -3.10
N CYS A 377 -19.91 7.53 -3.70
CA CYS A 377 -20.09 7.49 -5.14
C CYS A 377 -21.38 6.73 -5.51
N THR A 378 -21.70 6.78 -6.79
CA THR A 378 -22.82 6.05 -7.39
C THR A 378 -22.28 5.17 -8.51
N VAL A 379 -22.69 3.90 -8.52
CA VAL A 379 -22.42 2.94 -9.61
C VAL A 379 -23.75 2.64 -10.29
N GLU A 380 -23.85 2.92 -11.58
CA GLU A 380 -25.11 2.80 -12.32
C GLU A 380 -25.00 1.93 -13.57
N GLN A 381 -26.05 1.20 -13.86
CA GLN A 381 -26.17 0.43 -15.08
C GLN A 381 -26.83 1.28 -16.17
N SER A 382 -26.04 1.72 -17.14
CA SER A 382 -26.52 2.51 -18.30
C SER A 382 -27.22 1.62 -19.35
N SER A 383 -26.74 0.38 -19.50
CA SER A 383 -27.34 -0.65 -20.36
C SER A 383 -27.02 -2.04 -19.76
N PRO A 384 -27.65 -3.13 -20.21
CA PRO A 384 -27.39 -4.47 -19.65
C PRO A 384 -25.92 -4.86 -19.59
N MET A 385 -25.08 -4.31 -20.48
CA MET A 385 -23.64 -4.61 -20.55
C MET A 385 -22.74 -3.42 -20.20
N GLN A 386 -23.30 -2.31 -19.72
CA GLN A 386 -22.53 -1.10 -19.48
C GLN A 386 -22.82 -0.52 -18.10
N TRP A 387 -21.74 -0.35 -17.33
CA TRP A 387 -21.76 0.26 -16.01
C TRP A 387 -20.96 1.55 -16.00
N ALA A 388 -21.38 2.51 -15.21
CA ALA A 388 -20.65 3.74 -14.98
C ALA A 388 -20.51 4.01 -13.49
N VAL A 389 -19.45 4.71 -13.09
CA VAL A 389 -19.26 5.25 -11.74
C VAL A 389 -19.26 6.77 -11.79
N ARG A 390 -19.89 7.43 -10.81
CA ARG A 390 -19.95 8.89 -10.65
C ARG A 390 -19.47 9.24 -9.25
N ASP A 391 -18.69 10.30 -9.10
CA ASP A 391 -18.36 10.83 -7.79
C ASP A 391 -19.59 11.48 -7.15
N GLY A 392 -19.86 11.14 -5.89
CA GLY A 392 -21.00 11.63 -5.14
C GLY A 392 -22.31 10.87 -5.37
N GLN A 393 -23.37 11.43 -4.80
CA GLN A 393 -24.73 10.86 -4.85
C GLN A 393 -25.79 11.97 -4.94
N TRP A 394 -26.92 11.64 -5.59
CA TRP A 394 -28.11 12.49 -5.54
C TRP A 394 -28.75 12.43 -4.16
N ARG A 395 -28.94 13.60 -3.54
CA ARG A 395 -29.58 13.74 -2.22
C ARG A 395 -30.99 14.30 -2.41
N SER A 396 -31.99 13.42 -2.27
CA SER A 396 -33.40 13.80 -2.42
C SER A 396 -33.86 14.83 -1.39
N GLU A 397 -33.28 14.79 -0.16
CA GLU A 397 -33.57 15.74 0.93
C GLU A 397 -33.24 17.19 0.54
N TYR A 398 -32.15 17.37 -0.23
CA TYR A 398 -31.67 18.70 -0.65
C TYR A 398 -31.93 18.97 -2.14
N ARG A 399 -32.48 17.99 -2.85
CA ARG A 399 -32.68 18.03 -4.32
C ARG A 399 -31.46 18.44 -5.12
N GLN A 400 -30.29 17.94 -4.69
CA GLN A 400 -29.03 18.28 -5.34
C GLN A 400 -28.06 17.08 -5.32
N TRP A 401 -27.10 17.12 -6.24
CA TRP A 401 -25.96 16.21 -6.24
C TRP A 401 -24.93 16.65 -5.20
N GLN A 402 -24.47 15.72 -4.38
CA GLN A 402 -23.45 15.96 -3.37
C GLN A 402 -22.22 15.12 -3.71
N ASN A 403 -21.10 15.78 -4.03
CA ASN A 403 -19.84 15.11 -4.28
C ASN A 403 -19.25 14.50 -2.99
N SER A 404 -18.38 13.51 -3.14
CA SER A 404 -17.62 12.98 -2.02
C SER A 404 -16.61 14.02 -1.51
N SER A 405 -16.14 13.84 -0.27
CA SER A 405 -15.12 14.75 0.31
C SER A 405 -13.73 14.51 -0.26
N ASN A 406 -13.45 13.29 -0.71
CA ASN A 406 -12.09 12.85 -1.09
C ASN A 406 -11.96 12.43 -2.55
N GLY A 407 -13.04 12.55 -3.30
CA GLY A 407 -13.10 12.15 -4.71
C GLY A 407 -13.13 10.64 -4.92
N THR A 408 -13.71 10.27 -6.05
CA THR A 408 -13.69 8.92 -6.61
C THR A 408 -12.74 8.91 -7.81
N PHE A 409 -11.94 7.86 -7.95
CA PHE A 409 -10.96 7.73 -9.02
C PHE A 409 -11.10 6.40 -9.73
N VAL A 410 -10.88 6.38 -11.05
CA VAL A 410 -10.76 5.14 -11.82
C VAL A 410 -9.39 5.13 -12.49
N ASN A 411 -8.60 4.10 -12.21
CA ASN A 411 -7.23 3.97 -12.70
C ASN A 411 -6.42 5.26 -12.45
N SER A 412 -6.52 5.79 -11.22
CA SER A 412 -5.89 7.05 -10.75
C SER A 412 -6.42 8.35 -11.39
N ARG A 413 -7.41 8.29 -12.30
CA ARG A 413 -8.03 9.47 -12.90
C ARG A 413 -9.27 9.88 -12.11
N PRO A 414 -9.42 11.18 -11.76
CA PRO A 414 -10.58 11.64 -11.02
C PRO A 414 -11.86 11.47 -11.84
N VAL A 415 -12.90 10.97 -11.18
CA VAL A 415 -14.24 10.86 -11.72
C VAL A 415 -15.06 12.06 -11.24
N THR A 416 -15.88 12.62 -12.10
CA THR A 416 -16.79 13.70 -11.77
C THR A 416 -18.25 13.19 -11.69
N GLN A 417 -19.19 14.06 -11.39
CA GLN A 417 -20.63 13.76 -11.50
C GLN A 417 -21.08 13.36 -12.91
N ASN A 418 -20.29 13.67 -13.96
CA ASN A 418 -20.59 13.25 -15.33
C ASN A 418 -20.34 11.75 -15.56
N GLY A 419 -19.57 11.12 -14.66
CA GLY A 419 -19.33 9.70 -14.66
C GLY A 419 -18.19 9.23 -15.57
N TYR A 420 -17.83 7.96 -15.35
CA TYR A 420 -16.85 7.20 -16.12
C TYR A 420 -17.41 5.82 -16.42
N PHE A 421 -17.40 5.39 -17.70
CA PHE A 421 -17.83 4.07 -18.09
C PHE A 421 -16.78 3.01 -17.78
N LEU A 422 -17.16 2.07 -16.91
CA LEU A 422 -16.28 1.03 -16.42
C LEU A 422 -15.99 -0.05 -17.47
N GLN A 423 -14.73 -0.47 -17.54
CA GLN A 423 -14.27 -1.62 -18.29
C GLN A 423 -13.80 -2.72 -17.34
N PRO A 424 -14.01 -4.02 -17.64
CA PRO A 424 -13.45 -5.10 -16.84
C PRO A 424 -11.94 -4.93 -16.61
N GLY A 425 -11.52 -5.00 -15.35
CA GLY A 425 -10.15 -4.72 -14.93
C GLY A 425 -9.94 -3.33 -14.32
N ASP A 426 -10.87 -2.38 -14.50
CA ASP A 426 -10.76 -1.04 -13.93
C ASP A 426 -10.70 -1.08 -12.39
N ILE A 427 -9.82 -0.26 -11.83
CA ILE A 427 -9.65 -0.07 -10.39
C ILE A 427 -10.34 1.22 -9.97
N ILE A 428 -11.38 1.08 -9.15
CA ILE A 428 -12.08 2.20 -8.52
C ILE A 428 -11.43 2.45 -7.15
N ALA A 429 -10.92 3.66 -6.92
CA ALA A 429 -10.37 4.08 -5.64
C ALA A 429 -11.25 5.14 -4.98
N MET A 430 -11.52 4.97 -3.69
CA MET A 430 -12.29 5.89 -2.85
C MET A 430 -11.74 5.84 -1.42
N GLY A 431 -11.29 6.97 -0.90
CA GLY A 431 -10.64 6.99 0.40
C GLY A 431 -9.46 6.02 0.46
N ASP A 432 -9.50 5.06 1.36
CA ASP A 432 -8.49 4.02 1.56
C ASP A 432 -8.93 2.64 1.01
N VAL A 433 -10.05 2.59 0.29
CA VAL A 433 -10.59 1.38 -0.33
C VAL A 433 -10.38 1.42 -1.84
N THR A 434 -9.90 0.31 -2.38
CA THR A 434 -9.87 0.06 -3.83
C THR A 434 -10.73 -1.14 -4.18
N MET A 435 -11.43 -1.05 -5.31
CA MET A 435 -12.25 -2.13 -5.84
C MET A 435 -11.91 -2.35 -7.32
N ARG A 436 -11.95 -3.61 -7.75
CA ARG A 436 -11.85 -3.95 -9.18
C ARG A 436 -13.22 -4.24 -9.73
N PHE A 437 -13.50 -3.67 -10.90
CA PHE A 437 -14.65 -4.03 -11.72
C PHE A 437 -14.29 -5.26 -12.57
N GLU A 438 -15.03 -6.34 -12.42
CA GLU A 438 -14.76 -7.64 -13.04
C GLU A 438 -16.03 -8.15 -13.78
N ASN A 439 -15.82 -8.95 -14.80
CA ASN A 439 -16.87 -9.78 -15.42
C ASN A 439 -16.64 -11.26 -15.09
N TYR A 440 -17.69 -12.08 -15.12
CA TYR A 440 -17.63 -13.54 -14.84
C TYR A 440 -18.60 -14.32 -15.73
#